data_f23ef8d43f6e4d93895918acebc7e0f7
#
_entry.id   f23ef8d43f6e4d93895918acebc7e0f7
#
_cell.length_a   1.000
_cell.length_b   1.000
_cell.length_c   1.000
_cell.angle_alpha   90.00
_cell.angle_beta   90.00
_cell.angle_gamma   90.00
#
_symmetry.space_group_name_H-M   'P 1'
#
loop_
_entity.id
_entity.type
_entity.pdbx_description
1 polymer ?
#
loop_
_entity_poly.entity_id
_entity_poly.type
_entity_poly.pdbx_seq_one_letter_code
_entity_poly.pdbx_strand_id
1 'polypeptide(L)'
;MKKLYSIVVAFLMFFNISLFAQDGPPWDFNGTDHGFVAQNYSNLAVGDTYLTYTLVDNDGDGNGDSANPNFKNTSANIDTSAGNYVAITMQNLTGNAKLQVITTVNGSNAFTNFDGLSSNDSDFVTHYINMSSNANWSGTVDTINFRFKQGNGVNNNVYAGDVLFDHIEIVESIPATPRVDYTFDDTSDSEGFIGANGVTLSQPV
;
A
#
# COMPACT_ATOMS: atom_id res chain seq x y z
N MET A 1 1.89 -36.60 -49.28
CA MET A 1 1.91 -35.18 -48.92
C MET A 1 0.77 -34.73 -47.96
N LYS A 2 -0.13 -35.59 -47.52
CA LYS A 2 -1.23 -35.22 -46.59
C LYS A 2 -0.93 -35.34 -45.06
N LYS A 3 0.19 -35.96 -44.70
CA LYS A 3 0.54 -36.18 -43.28
C LYS A 3 1.40 -35.07 -42.64
N LEU A 4 1.95 -34.14 -43.41
CA LEU A 4 2.82 -33.09 -42.90
C LEU A 4 2.04 -31.90 -42.35
N TYR A 5 0.83 -31.63 -42.86
CA TYR A 5 -0.02 -30.52 -42.41
C TYR A 5 -0.66 -30.72 -41.03
N SER A 6 -0.89 -31.99 -40.65
CA SER A 6 -1.50 -32.28 -39.34
C SER A 6 -0.57 -32.04 -38.13
N ILE A 7 0.76 -32.11 -38.33
CA ILE A 7 1.75 -31.90 -37.30
C ILE A 7 1.98 -30.40 -37.03
N VAL A 8 1.92 -29.57 -38.08
CA VAL A 8 2.12 -28.12 -37.95
C VAL A 8 0.93 -27.45 -37.27
N VAL A 9 -0.30 -27.93 -37.52
CA VAL A 9 -1.50 -27.39 -36.85
C VAL A 9 -1.56 -27.80 -35.38
N ALA A 10 -1.09 -29.01 -35.01
CA ALA A 10 -1.05 -29.45 -33.63
C ALA A 10 0.02 -28.69 -32.79
N PHE A 11 1.12 -28.25 -33.43
CA PHE A 11 2.19 -27.49 -32.74
C PHE A 11 1.81 -26.03 -32.49
N LEU A 12 0.93 -25.46 -33.30
CA LEU A 12 0.43 -24.09 -33.10
C LEU A 12 -0.65 -23.96 -32.01
N MET A 13 -1.25 -25.07 -31.56
CA MET A 13 -2.28 -25.04 -30.49
C MET A 13 -1.71 -25.09 -29.06
N PHE A 14 -0.41 -25.32 -28.88
CA PHE A 14 0.20 -25.41 -27.56
C PHE A 14 0.92 -24.15 -27.10
N PHE A 15 0.97 -23.08 -27.91
CA PHE A 15 1.49 -21.78 -27.51
C PHE A 15 0.40 -20.76 -27.23
N ASN A 16 -0.62 -21.16 -26.44
CA ASN A 16 -1.31 -20.17 -25.62
C ASN A 16 -0.46 -19.89 -24.40
N ILE A 17 0.66 -19.17 -24.59
CA ILE A 17 1.24 -18.42 -23.51
C ILE A 17 0.19 -17.34 -23.22
N SER A 18 -0.62 -17.57 -22.21
CA SER A 18 -1.32 -16.48 -21.56
C SER A 18 -0.23 -15.55 -21.06
N LEU A 19 0.12 -14.52 -21.84
CA LEU A 19 0.70 -13.32 -21.31
C LEU A 19 -0.38 -12.80 -20.35
N PHE A 20 -0.30 -13.19 -19.09
CA PHE A 20 -0.96 -12.46 -18.04
C PHE A 20 -0.30 -11.08 -18.12
N ALA A 21 -0.95 -10.13 -18.77
CA ALA A 21 -0.68 -8.75 -18.51
C ALA A 21 -0.79 -8.64 -16.99
N GLN A 22 0.28 -8.27 -16.33
CA GLN A 22 0.23 -8.01 -14.92
C GLN A 22 -0.70 -6.81 -14.77
N ASP A 23 -1.87 -7.05 -14.20
CA ASP A 23 -2.88 -6.03 -14.04
C ASP A 23 -2.33 -4.93 -13.14
N GLY A 24 -2.54 -3.67 -13.54
CA GLY A 24 -2.29 -2.53 -12.68
C GLY A 24 -3.18 -2.58 -11.41
N PRO A 25 -3.06 -1.60 -10.53
CA PRO A 25 -3.89 -1.53 -9.33
C PRO A 25 -5.39 -1.50 -9.70
N PRO A 26 -6.30 -1.98 -8.85
CA PRO A 26 -6.07 -2.36 -7.46
C PRO A 26 -5.35 -3.71 -7.30
N TRP A 27 -4.47 -3.80 -6.31
CA TRP A 27 -3.81 -5.04 -5.91
C TRP A 27 -4.37 -5.51 -4.57
N ASP A 28 -5.14 -6.56 -4.63
CA ASP A 28 -5.72 -7.27 -3.50
C ASP A 28 -4.84 -8.50 -3.21
N PHE A 29 -4.17 -8.53 -2.07
CA PHE A 29 -3.17 -9.54 -1.74
C PHE A 29 -3.75 -10.85 -1.22
N ASN A 30 -4.96 -11.21 -1.62
CA ASN A 30 -5.61 -12.49 -1.32
C ASN A 30 -5.00 -13.63 -2.15
N GLY A 31 -3.96 -14.26 -1.62
CA GLY A 31 -3.32 -15.42 -2.28
C GLY A 31 -2.40 -15.09 -3.44
N THR A 32 -2.01 -13.81 -3.63
CA THR A 32 -1.11 -13.37 -4.71
C THR A 32 -0.21 -12.22 -4.27
N ASP A 33 0.98 -12.12 -4.85
CA ASP A 33 1.91 -11.01 -4.66
C ASP A 33 1.78 -9.93 -5.76
N HIS A 34 0.94 -10.15 -6.76
CA HIS A 34 0.79 -9.27 -7.92
C HIS A 34 2.12 -8.82 -8.56
N GLY A 35 3.17 -9.66 -8.48
CA GLY A 35 4.50 -9.35 -8.98
C GLY A 35 5.31 -8.40 -8.10
N PHE A 36 4.87 -8.15 -6.88
CA PHE A 36 5.72 -7.49 -5.89
C PHE A 36 6.84 -8.43 -5.45
N VAL A 37 8.00 -7.86 -5.22
CA VAL A 37 9.18 -8.57 -4.74
C VAL A 37 9.82 -7.82 -3.58
N ALA A 38 10.38 -8.58 -2.64
CA ALA A 38 11.21 -8.06 -1.57
C ALA A 38 12.69 -8.09 -1.98
N GLN A 39 13.45 -7.06 -1.61
CA GLN A 39 14.89 -6.96 -1.88
C GLN A 39 15.60 -6.26 -0.72
N ASN A 40 16.93 -6.45 -0.65
CA ASN A 40 17.80 -5.78 0.32
C ASN A 40 17.43 -6.11 1.77
N TYR A 41 17.66 -7.37 2.16
CA TYR A 41 17.37 -7.87 3.51
C TYR A 41 15.90 -7.72 3.91
N SER A 42 15.03 -8.11 2.99
CA SER A 42 13.60 -8.25 3.24
C SER A 42 13.04 -9.46 2.52
N ASN A 43 11.94 -10.01 3.02
CA ASN A 43 11.28 -11.21 2.51
C ASN A 43 9.80 -10.93 2.25
N LEU A 44 9.18 -11.75 1.37
CA LEU A 44 7.75 -11.79 1.15
C LEU A 44 7.21 -13.19 1.45
N ALA A 45 6.03 -13.24 2.06
CA ALA A 45 5.24 -14.45 2.19
C ALA A 45 3.79 -14.14 1.78
N VAL A 46 3.27 -14.89 0.81
CA VAL A 46 1.89 -14.77 0.34
C VAL A 46 0.99 -15.58 1.27
N GLY A 47 0.03 -14.92 1.90
CA GLY A 47 -1.03 -15.54 2.69
C GLY A 47 -2.35 -15.58 1.92
N ASP A 48 -3.37 -16.22 2.51
CA ASP A 48 -4.70 -16.32 1.89
C ASP A 48 -5.49 -15.00 1.92
N THR A 49 -5.15 -14.09 2.84
CA THR A 49 -5.89 -12.84 3.08
C THR A 49 -5.03 -11.58 3.08
N TYR A 50 -3.72 -11.71 3.13
CA TYR A 50 -2.77 -10.60 3.09
C TYR A 50 -1.38 -11.08 2.70
N LEU A 51 -0.54 -10.16 2.28
CA LEU A 51 0.86 -10.35 1.99
C LEU A 51 1.70 -9.91 3.19
N THR A 52 2.60 -10.75 3.67
CA THR A 52 3.55 -10.39 4.73
C THR A 52 4.86 -9.93 4.11
N TYR A 53 5.28 -8.71 4.43
CA TYR A 53 6.59 -8.16 4.11
C TYR A 53 7.43 -8.06 5.37
N THR A 54 8.50 -8.84 5.45
CA THR A 54 9.39 -8.91 6.61
C THR A 54 10.66 -8.10 6.37
N LEU A 55 10.95 -7.17 7.26
CA LEU A 55 12.21 -6.45 7.37
C LEU A 55 13.15 -7.26 8.26
N VAL A 56 14.23 -7.80 7.66
CA VAL A 56 15.08 -8.81 8.29
C VAL A 56 16.10 -8.17 9.23
N ASP A 57 16.25 -8.80 10.41
CA ASP A 57 17.27 -8.54 11.42
C ASP A 57 18.03 -9.86 11.67
N ASN A 58 19.26 -9.97 11.16
CA ASN A 58 20.08 -11.19 11.34
C ASN A 58 21.01 -11.10 12.55
N ASP A 59 21.29 -9.91 13.07
CA ASP A 59 22.20 -9.70 14.18
C ASP A 59 21.49 -9.50 15.53
N GLY A 60 20.16 -9.32 15.51
CA GLY A 60 19.32 -9.27 16.71
C GLY A 60 19.33 -7.92 17.42
N ASP A 61 19.71 -6.84 16.73
CA ASP A 61 19.78 -5.50 17.31
C ASP A 61 18.43 -4.73 17.25
N GLY A 62 17.40 -5.34 16.64
CA GLY A 62 16.05 -4.77 16.47
C GLY A 62 15.93 -3.85 15.26
N ASN A 63 17.02 -3.63 14.51
CA ASN A 63 17.00 -2.86 13.27
C ASN A 63 17.05 -3.82 12.08
N GLY A 64 16.55 -3.35 10.93
CA GLY A 64 16.71 -4.09 9.69
C GLY A 64 18.13 -3.99 9.16
N ASP A 65 18.68 -5.08 8.66
CA ASP A 65 20.05 -5.19 8.11
C ASP A 65 20.31 -4.29 6.90
N SER A 66 19.31 -3.64 6.37
CA SER A 66 19.43 -2.68 5.28
C SER A 66 18.74 -1.37 5.60
N ALA A 67 19.43 -0.28 5.33
CA ALA A 67 18.82 1.05 5.36
C ALA A 67 17.81 1.29 4.21
N ASN A 68 17.76 0.41 3.21
CA ASN A 68 16.91 0.57 2.03
C ASN A 68 16.28 -0.75 1.58
N PRO A 69 15.53 -1.45 2.45
CA PRO A 69 14.74 -2.59 2.04
C PRO A 69 13.68 -2.14 1.03
N ASN A 70 13.41 -2.97 0.04
CA ASN A 70 12.47 -2.63 -1.04
C ASN A 70 11.31 -3.62 -1.08
N PHE A 71 10.11 -3.09 -1.09
CA PHE A 71 8.90 -3.78 -1.49
C PHE A 71 8.43 -3.14 -2.80
N LYS A 72 8.66 -3.82 -3.94
CA LYS A 72 8.47 -3.18 -5.24
C LYS A 72 7.83 -4.08 -6.29
N ASN A 73 7.09 -3.45 -7.20
CA ASN A 73 6.60 -4.02 -8.44
C ASN A 73 7.24 -3.27 -9.62
N THR A 74 7.92 -4.01 -10.51
CA THR A 74 8.61 -3.46 -11.70
C THR A 74 7.77 -3.51 -12.98
N SER A 75 6.52 -3.97 -12.87
CA SER A 75 5.54 -4.04 -13.95
C SER A 75 4.18 -3.54 -13.44
N ALA A 76 4.22 -2.43 -12.71
CA ALA A 76 3.09 -1.92 -11.96
C ALA A 76 1.94 -1.40 -12.84
N ASN A 77 2.23 -0.95 -14.05
CA ASN A 77 1.24 -0.48 -15.04
C ASN A 77 0.20 0.51 -14.47
N ILE A 78 0.64 1.43 -13.61
CA ILE A 78 -0.27 2.37 -12.96
C ILE A 78 -0.69 3.44 -13.97
N ASP A 79 -2.00 3.52 -14.24
CA ASP A 79 -2.60 4.66 -14.92
C ASP A 79 -2.85 5.79 -13.91
N THR A 80 -2.04 6.85 -13.99
CA THR A 80 -2.15 7.99 -13.06
C THR A 80 -3.40 8.84 -13.27
N SER A 81 -4.13 8.63 -14.37
CA SER A 81 -5.43 9.31 -14.58
C SER A 81 -6.52 8.81 -13.62
N ALA A 82 -6.32 7.63 -13.01
CA ALA A 82 -7.23 7.08 -12.00
C ALA A 82 -7.23 7.88 -10.69
N GLY A 83 -6.18 8.65 -10.40
CA GLY A 83 -6.16 9.51 -9.23
C GLY A 83 -4.77 9.98 -8.80
N ASN A 84 -4.77 10.87 -7.82
CA ASN A 84 -3.55 11.46 -7.27
C ASN A 84 -3.12 10.85 -5.93
N TYR A 85 -3.81 9.84 -5.44
CA TYR A 85 -3.45 9.20 -4.17
C TYR A 85 -3.17 7.72 -4.38
N VAL A 86 -2.11 7.24 -3.75
CA VAL A 86 -1.90 5.81 -3.50
C VAL A 86 -2.51 5.51 -2.13
N ALA A 87 -3.59 4.75 -2.11
CA ALA A 87 -4.21 4.26 -0.89
C ALA A 87 -3.65 2.88 -0.58
N ILE A 88 -3.10 2.71 0.63
CA ILE A 88 -2.49 1.47 1.09
C ILE A 88 -3.19 1.03 2.37
N THR A 89 -3.88 -0.10 2.34
CA THR A 89 -4.42 -0.76 3.52
C THR A 89 -3.41 -1.77 4.02
N MET A 90 -2.86 -1.50 5.20
CA MET A 90 -1.82 -2.35 5.79
C MET A 90 -1.87 -2.31 7.32
N GLN A 91 -1.24 -3.31 7.95
CA GLN A 91 -0.97 -3.33 9.39
C GLN A 91 0.55 -3.28 9.57
N ASN A 92 1.06 -2.17 10.07
CA ASN A 92 2.48 -1.97 10.33
C ASN A 92 2.82 -2.41 11.77
N LEU A 93 3.33 -3.63 11.90
CA LEU A 93 3.70 -4.19 13.21
C LEU A 93 5.08 -3.70 13.69
N THR A 94 5.74 -2.83 12.91
CA THR A 94 7.07 -2.27 13.22
C THR A 94 6.97 -0.87 13.84
N GLY A 95 8.09 -0.37 14.37
CA GLY A 95 8.22 1.01 14.83
C GLY A 95 8.47 2.04 13.71
N ASN A 96 8.44 1.63 12.44
CA ASN A 96 8.69 2.54 11.32
C ASN A 96 7.53 3.52 11.16
N ALA A 97 7.82 4.82 11.17
CA ALA A 97 6.82 5.89 11.13
C ALA A 97 6.83 6.69 9.81
N LYS A 98 7.62 6.27 8.84
CA LYS A 98 7.74 6.93 7.54
C LYS A 98 7.73 5.92 6.41
N LEU A 99 7.02 6.26 5.33
CA LEU A 99 7.04 5.53 4.07
C LEU A 99 7.56 6.44 2.96
N GLN A 100 8.48 5.90 2.15
CA GLN A 100 8.93 6.55 0.92
C GLN A 100 8.39 5.76 -0.26
N VAL A 101 7.58 6.41 -1.08
CA VAL A 101 7.09 5.87 -2.36
C VAL A 101 8.02 6.34 -3.47
N ILE A 102 8.58 5.40 -4.22
CA ILE A 102 9.47 5.66 -5.34
C ILE A 102 8.80 5.17 -6.61
N THR A 103 8.63 6.04 -7.57
CA THR A 103 8.14 5.71 -8.90
C THR A 103 9.30 5.77 -9.89
N THR A 104 9.30 4.87 -10.88
CA THR A 104 10.28 4.87 -11.96
C THR A 104 9.56 4.90 -13.29
N VAL A 105 9.94 5.85 -14.13
CA VAL A 105 9.48 5.98 -15.53
C VAL A 105 10.71 6.19 -16.39
N ASN A 106 10.87 5.39 -17.44
CA ASN A 106 12.03 5.44 -18.36
C ASN A 106 13.39 5.43 -17.62
N GLY A 107 13.50 4.68 -16.53
CA GLY A 107 14.71 4.57 -15.72
C GLY A 107 14.99 5.74 -14.76
N SER A 108 14.16 6.78 -14.75
CA SER A 108 14.27 7.91 -13.84
C SER A 108 13.41 7.71 -12.61
N ASN A 109 13.98 7.93 -11.41
CA ASN A 109 13.28 7.81 -10.15
C ASN A 109 12.74 9.15 -9.67
N ALA A 110 11.52 9.13 -9.14
CA ALA A 110 10.97 10.25 -8.37
C ALA A 110 10.48 9.73 -6.99
N PHE A 111 10.53 10.58 -5.99
CA PHE A 111 10.33 10.21 -4.59
C PHE A 111 9.19 11.02 -3.98
N THR A 112 8.32 10.34 -3.23
CA THR A 112 7.31 10.96 -2.38
C THR A 112 7.50 10.42 -0.97
N ASN A 113 7.68 11.31 0.00
CA ASN A 113 7.77 10.94 1.41
C ASN A 113 6.42 11.09 2.08
N PHE A 114 6.07 10.12 2.90
CA PHE A 114 4.88 10.11 3.74
C PHE A 114 5.31 9.93 5.20
N ASP A 115 5.17 10.97 6.00
CA ASP A 115 5.60 11.01 7.42
C ASP A 115 4.43 10.70 8.40
N GLY A 116 3.27 10.29 7.87
CA GLY A 116 2.06 9.98 8.65
C GLY A 116 1.79 8.50 8.80
N LEU A 117 2.81 7.65 8.68
CA LEU A 117 2.65 6.21 8.83
C LEU A 117 2.39 5.87 10.31
N SER A 118 1.30 5.18 10.59
CA SER A 118 1.09 4.57 11.91
C SER A 118 2.09 3.45 12.14
N SER A 119 2.41 3.16 13.38
CA SER A 119 3.40 2.16 13.77
C SER A 119 2.89 1.33 14.94
N ASN A 120 3.33 0.06 15.01
CA ASN A 120 2.86 -0.91 16.00
C ASN A 120 1.33 -1.04 15.99
N ASP A 121 0.75 -1.13 14.80
CA ASP A 121 -0.70 -1.15 14.60
C ASP A 121 -1.32 -2.41 15.20
N SER A 122 -2.46 -2.26 15.86
CA SER A 122 -3.27 -3.39 16.35
C SER A 122 -4.21 -3.93 15.26
N ASP A 123 -4.42 -3.18 14.17
CA ASP A 123 -5.38 -3.49 13.12
C ASP A 123 -4.91 -2.92 11.78
N PHE A 124 -5.58 -3.27 10.68
CA PHE A 124 -5.33 -2.68 9.38
C PHE A 124 -5.76 -1.22 9.32
N VAL A 125 -4.89 -0.38 8.76
CA VAL A 125 -5.10 1.06 8.58
C VAL A 125 -4.89 1.43 7.13
N THR A 126 -5.77 2.25 6.57
CA THR A 126 -5.60 2.78 5.21
C THR A 126 -4.88 4.13 5.25
N HIS A 127 -3.73 4.20 4.59
CA HIS A 127 -2.93 5.42 4.41
C HIS A 127 -3.11 5.96 3.00
N TYR A 128 -3.32 7.27 2.88
CA TYR A 128 -3.49 7.97 1.59
C TYR A 128 -2.28 8.85 1.32
N ILE A 129 -1.45 8.43 0.37
CA ILE A 129 -0.21 9.12 -0.01
C ILE A 129 -0.48 10.00 -1.23
N ASN A 130 -0.38 11.32 -1.07
CA ASN A 130 -0.57 12.27 -2.16
C ASN A 130 0.64 12.25 -3.11
N MET A 131 0.41 11.86 -4.35
CA MET A 131 1.41 11.73 -5.40
C MET A 131 1.47 12.93 -6.35
N SER A 132 0.61 13.94 -6.18
CA SER A 132 0.51 15.08 -7.11
C SER A 132 1.81 15.88 -7.30
N SER A 133 2.73 15.83 -6.33
CA SER A 133 4.06 16.45 -6.42
C SER A 133 5.16 15.51 -6.94
N ASN A 134 4.85 14.24 -7.19
CA ASN A 134 5.82 13.27 -7.70
C ASN A 134 6.05 13.52 -9.20
N ALA A 135 7.30 13.77 -9.59
CA ALA A 135 7.63 14.15 -10.98
C ALA A 135 7.31 13.07 -12.02
N ASN A 136 7.19 11.82 -11.60
CA ASN A 136 6.83 10.69 -12.48
C ASN A 136 5.33 10.36 -12.46
N TRP A 137 4.51 11.11 -11.69
CA TRP A 137 3.08 10.83 -11.58
C TRP A 137 2.30 11.46 -12.73
N SER A 138 2.56 10.96 -13.96
CA SER A 138 1.85 11.35 -15.18
C SER A 138 1.89 10.24 -16.23
N GLY A 139 0.76 9.94 -16.86
CA GLY A 139 0.64 8.84 -17.82
C GLY A 139 0.72 7.48 -17.12
N THR A 140 1.59 6.60 -17.60
CA THR A 140 1.78 5.26 -17.03
C THR A 140 3.05 5.20 -16.20
N VAL A 141 2.95 4.70 -14.96
CA VAL A 141 4.09 4.42 -14.09
C VAL A 141 4.41 2.92 -14.15
N ASP A 142 5.61 2.58 -14.60
CA ASP A 142 6.02 1.19 -14.81
C ASP A 142 6.46 0.50 -13.52
N THR A 143 7.09 1.25 -12.61
CA THR A 143 7.61 0.71 -11.35
C THR A 143 7.15 1.55 -10.18
N ILE A 144 6.65 0.86 -9.15
CA ILE A 144 6.41 1.44 -7.84
C ILE A 144 7.19 0.67 -6.77
N ASN A 145 7.77 1.39 -5.80
CA ASN A 145 8.57 0.81 -4.73
C ASN A 145 8.27 1.54 -3.42
N PHE A 146 8.08 0.77 -2.37
CA PHE A 146 7.81 1.25 -1.02
C PHE A 146 9.01 0.95 -0.12
N ARG A 147 9.49 1.98 0.58
CA ARG A 147 10.57 1.87 1.55
C ARG A 147 10.14 2.40 2.90
N PHE A 148 10.24 1.56 3.90
CA PHE A 148 9.99 1.94 5.28
C PHE A 148 11.21 2.64 5.89
N LYS A 149 10.97 3.57 6.80
CA LYS A 149 12.00 4.33 7.53
C LYS A 149 11.53 4.57 8.97
N GLN A 150 12.47 4.71 9.90
CA GLN A 150 12.17 5.01 11.30
C GLN A 150 11.41 6.33 11.49
N GLY A 151 11.63 7.32 10.63
CA GLY A 151 10.89 8.59 10.67
C GLY A 151 11.47 9.66 11.60
N ASN A 152 12.49 9.35 12.38
CA ASN A 152 13.07 10.27 13.37
C ASN A 152 14.06 11.32 12.81
N GLY A 153 14.11 11.48 11.50
CA GLY A 153 14.84 12.55 10.81
C GLY A 153 16.37 12.41 10.73
N VAL A 154 16.96 11.52 11.49
CA VAL A 154 18.44 11.44 11.61
C VAL A 154 18.99 10.18 10.94
N ASN A 155 18.25 9.10 10.87
CA ASN A 155 18.76 7.83 10.38
C ASN A 155 17.92 7.29 9.22
N ASN A 156 18.60 6.88 8.16
CA ASN A 156 18.03 6.05 7.11
C ASN A 156 17.76 4.60 7.59
N ASN A 157 17.87 4.35 8.88
CA ASN A 157 17.66 3.04 9.46
C ASN A 157 16.18 2.65 9.38
N VAL A 158 15.93 1.37 9.52
CA VAL A 158 14.62 0.72 9.48
C VAL A 158 14.53 -0.16 10.72
N TYR A 159 13.39 -0.15 11.41
CA TYR A 159 13.12 -1.18 12.43
C TYR A 159 12.76 -2.48 11.74
N ALA A 160 13.28 -3.58 12.26
CA ALA A 160 12.93 -4.92 11.80
C ALA A 160 11.49 -5.31 12.19
N GLY A 161 10.97 -6.33 11.52
CA GLY A 161 9.65 -6.90 11.80
C GLY A 161 8.75 -6.95 10.58
N ASP A 162 7.48 -7.24 10.79
CA ASP A 162 6.53 -7.51 9.74
C ASP A 162 5.63 -6.31 9.44
N VAL A 163 5.29 -6.17 8.17
CA VAL A 163 4.22 -5.32 7.66
C VAL A 163 3.28 -6.20 6.83
N LEU A 164 2.01 -6.18 7.17
CA LEU A 164 0.98 -6.94 6.46
C LEU A 164 0.27 -6.01 5.49
N PHE A 165 0.20 -6.39 4.21
CA PHE A 165 -0.51 -5.64 3.18
C PHE A 165 -1.79 -6.39 2.80
N ASP A 166 -2.92 -5.71 2.90
CA ASP A 166 -4.23 -6.20 2.47
C ASP A 166 -4.53 -5.71 1.04
N HIS A 167 -4.36 -4.40 0.80
CA HIS A 167 -4.80 -3.79 -0.43
C HIS A 167 -3.98 -2.54 -0.79
N ILE A 168 -3.73 -2.34 -2.11
CA ILE A 168 -3.17 -1.09 -2.65
C ILE A 168 -3.99 -0.68 -3.87
N GLU A 169 -4.47 0.56 -3.88
CA GLU A 169 -5.24 1.12 -4.99
C GLU A 169 -4.85 2.57 -5.31
N ILE A 170 -5.26 3.05 -6.47
CA ILE A 170 -5.13 4.45 -6.86
C ILE A 170 -6.50 5.10 -6.77
N VAL A 171 -6.59 6.19 -6.02
CA VAL A 171 -7.85 6.90 -5.80
C VAL A 171 -7.73 8.38 -6.13
N GLU A 172 -8.84 8.96 -6.59
CA GLU A 172 -8.92 10.38 -6.96
C GLU A 172 -8.84 11.29 -5.73
N SER A 173 -9.48 10.88 -4.64
CA SER A 173 -9.60 11.67 -3.40
C SER A 173 -9.63 10.77 -2.18
N ILE A 174 -9.26 11.34 -1.03
CA ILE A 174 -9.45 10.68 0.26
C ILE A 174 -10.96 10.61 0.55
N PRO A 175 -11.52 9.42 0.84
CA PRO A 175 -12.93 9.30 1.21
C PRO A 175 -13.26 10.23 2.37
N ALA A 176 -14.35 10.95 2.26
CA ALA A 176 -14.82 11.79 3.37
C ALA A 176 -15.11 10.88 4.58
N THR A 177 -14.57 11.24 5.73
CA THR A 177 -14.99 10.61 6.98
C THR A 177 -16.50 10.78 7.10
N PRO A 178 -17.29 9.72 7.32
CA PRO A 178 -18.71 9.87 7.53
C PRO A 178 -18.96 10.88 8.64
N ARG A 179 -19.61 11.99 8.31
CA ARG A 179 -20.04 12.95 9.33
C ARG A 179 -21.23 12.34 10.04
N VAL A 180 -21.08 12.09 11.32
CA VAL A 180 -22.22 11.79 12.18
C VAL A 180 -22.86 13.13 12.52
N ASP A 181 -24.00 13.43 11.90
CA ASP A 181 -24.81 14.57 12.27
C ASP A 181 -25.70 14.17 13.45
N TYR A 182 -25.39 14.70 14.62
CA TYR A 182 -26.21 14.55 15.81
C TYR A 182 -27.33 15.59 15.74
N THR A 183 -28.57 15.12 15.63
CA THR A 183 -29.75 15.97 15.61
C THR A 183 -30.40 15.96 17.00
N PHE A 184 -30.10 16.90 17.83
CA PHE A 184 -30.72 17.06 19.16
C PHE A 184 -32.14 17.59 19.00
N ASP A 185 -33.04 16.77 18.42
CA ASP A 185 -34.36 17.18 17.97
C ASP A 185 -35.50 16.91 18.99
N ASP A 186 -35.20 16.27 20.08
CA ASP A 186 -36.13 16.12 21.20
C ASP A 186 -35.50 16.45 22.56
N THR A 187 -36.34 16.74 23.55
CA THR A 187 -35.91 17.21 24.87
C THR A 187 -35.25 16.15 25.75
N SER A 188 -35.22 14.90 25.31
CA SER A 188 -34.61 13.78 26.03
C SER A 188 -33.36 13.24 25.36
N ASP A 189 -33.04 13.75 24.16
CA ASP A 189 -32.00 13.24 23.34
C ASP A 189 -30.68 13.97 23.56
N SER A 190 -29.69 13.31 24.14
CA SER A 190 -28.34 13.80 24.29
C SER A 190 -27.40 13.15 23.27
N GLU A 191 -27.90 12.29 22.36
CA GLU A 191 -27.08 11.52 21.38
C GLU A 191 -25.88 10.81 22.04
N GLY A 192 -26.01 10.44 23.33
CA GLY A 192 -24.95 9.84 24.12
C GLY A 192 -23.86 10.79 24.60
N PHE A 193 -24.00 12.09 24.36
CA PHE A 193 -23.09 13.08 24.94
C PHE A 193 -23.34 13.28 26.42
N ILE A 194 -22.27 13.36 27.21
CA ILE A 194 -22.29 13.57 28.63
C ILE A 194 -21.51 14.84 28.96
N GLY A 195 -22.12 15.74 29.71
CA GLY A 195 -21.40 16.89 30.24
C GLY A 195 -20.27 16.46 31.16
N ALA A 196 -19.08 17.01 31.00
CA ALA A 196 -17.91 16.74 31.82
C ALA A 196 -17.48 18.03 32.57
N ASN A 197 -16.79 17.85 33.70
CA ASN A 197 -16.23 18.97 34.48
C ASN A 197 -17.23 20.05 34.89
N GLY A 198 -18.43 19.65 35.28
CA GLY A 198 -19.46 20.58 35.75
C GLY A 198 -20.21 21.33 34.63
N VAL A 199 -20.00 20.96 33.39
CA VAL A 199 -20.77 21.44 32.25
C VAL A 199 -22.08 20.66 32.17
N THR A 200 -23.21 21.37 32.19
CA THR A 200 -24.54 20.80 31.93
C THR A 200 -24.89 21.00 30.47
N LEU A 201 -25.22 19.90 29.77
CA LEU A 201 -25.78 20.00 28.43
C LEU A 201 -27.23 20.52 28.57
N SER A 202 -27.51 21.66 27.92
CA SER A 202 -28.88 22.18 27.81
C SER A 202 -29.30 22.11 26.37
N GLN A 203 -30.49 21.63 26.13
CA GLN A 203 -31.08 21.60 24.80
C GLN A 203 -31.70 22.97 24.46
N PRO A 204 -31.71 23.37 23.19
CA PRO A 204 -32.44 24.56 22.78
C PRO A 204 -33.94 24.39 23.07
N VAL A 205 -34.55 25.44 23.56
CA VAL A 205 -35.99 25.53 23.87
C VAL A 205 -36.73 25.82 22.59
#